data_920756fce73707cc22963d418c5abe23
#
_entry.id   920756fce73707cc22963d418c5abe23
#
_cell.length_a   1.000
_cell.length_b   1.000
_cell.length_c   1.000
_cell.angle_alpha   90.00
_cell.angle_beta   90.00
_cell.angle_gamma   90.00
#
_symmetry.space_group_name_H-M   'P 1'
#
loop_
_entity.id
_entity.type
_entity.pdbx_description
1 polymer ?
#
loop_
_entity_poly.entity_id
_entity_poly.type
_entity_poly.pdbx_seq_one_letter_code
_entity_poly.pdbx_strand_id
1 'polypeptide(L)'
;MSKTYYTVGSYDDAFQVKIVALILNDPTFLPRYANTIDWRYFDSEACALIVRLVKDYYDSGSSSYRVPIREVVKSMVVNETRGKNDEFQHVCLRLLAEVYDMDMRDIDQIADKVVEFGRARSMEAMVTQAADYLEQDKPVDNIWELFDRGRQTTSFSGDELNIKDQLMTIEDLIDEDDLYNPEKKIPTRILSLDGFMGGGLARREVGVVLGYTGTGKSTFLINMGAAAFLQGNTVVHFTVNELETVDLAVRYASRLSGVPTAMIASRSVGAAYKEKMQRVMAEVGEADLVSQYVSPGTSVSALRSFLSRQMYKKGKAPSVVCIDNADDLSSARREGESYVEKGLVYTELKALAHDFGVAVWTDTQTNRSASKGEHTGLDMISDSHKKACKADVVVAISQTMEEYTDGICRLKLVKCRRTGKGGEIKCSMQSARMLIQEHAGGVSPVSLAQAAS
;
A
#
# COMPACT_ATOMS: atom_id res chain seq x y z
N MET A 1 -25.97 -24.02 22.69
CA MET A 1 -25.34 -24.13 21.34
C MET A 1 -23.84 -23.98 21.53
N SER A 2 -23.08 -25.04 21.27
CA SER A 2 -21.62 -25.07 21.41
C SER A 2 -20.98 -24.08 20.42
N LYS A 3 -20.31 -23.04 20.93
CA LYS A 3 -19.53 -22.11 20.11
C LYS A 3 -18.26 -22.85 19.66
N THR A 4 -18.20 -23.27 18.40
CA THR A 4 -16.98 -23.78 17.79
C THR A 4 -16.11 -22.56 17.47
N TYR A 5 -15.10 -22.30 18.30
CA TYR A 5 -14.08 -21.31 17.99
C TYR A 5 -13.12 -21.93 16.95
N TYR A 6 -12.94 -21.25 15.84
CA TYR A 6 -11.84 -21.56 14.91
C TYR A 6 -10.53 -21.21 15.60
N THR A 7 -9.79 -22.20 16.06
CA THR A 7 -8.42 -22.03 16.54
C THR A 7 -7.51 -21.73 15.34
N VAL A 8 -7.10 -20.48 15.21
CA VAL A 8 -6.03 -20.09 14.30
C VAL A 8 -4.71 -20.55 14.93
N GLY A 9 -4.17 -21.67 14.47
CA GLY A 9 -2.90 -22.25 14.90
C GLY A 9 -2.85 -22.61 16.40
N SER A 10 -2.61 -23.87 16.76
CA SER A 10 -2.49 -24.28 18.15
C SER A 10 -1.14 -23.78 18.72
N TYR A 11 -1.12 -22.57 19.21
CA TYR A 11 -0.01 -22.07 20.04
C TYR A 11 -0.24 -22.57 21.49
N ASP A 12 0.18 -23.80 21.74
CA ASP A 12 0.02 -24.47 23.03
C ASP A 12 0.88 -23.85 24.15
N ASP A 13 0.62 -24.28 25.39
CA ASP A 13 1.38 -23.79 26.54
C ASP A 13 2.89 -24.01 26.37
N ALA A 14 3.31 -25.12 25.75
CA ALA A 14 4.71 -25.43 25.52
C ALA A 14 5.37 -24.41 24.55
N PHE A 15 4.66 -23.96 23.54
CA PHE A 15 5.11 -22.90 22.64
C PHE A 15 5.23 -21.55 23.38
N GLN A 16 4.24 -21.20 24.20
CA GLN A 16 4.27 -19.97 24.99
C GLN A 16 5.41 -19.95 26.01
N VAL A 17 5.69 -21.07 26.67
CA VAL A 17 6.84 -21.22 27.59
C VAL A 17 8.16 -21.02 26.84
N LYS A 18 8.29 -21.51 25.59
CA LYS A 18 9.48 -21.28 24.75
C LYS A 18 9.66 -19.79 24.40
N ILE A 19 8.57 -19.04 24.16
CA ILE A 19 8.66 -17.58 23.97
C ILE A 19 9.22 -16.90 25.23
N VAL A 20 8.75 -17.30 26.41
CA VAL A 20 9.28 -16.77 27.69
C VAL A 20 10.76 -17.10 27.84
N ALA A 21 11.19 -18.31 27.44
CA ALA A 21 12.59 -18.71 27.44
C ALA A 21 13.43 -17.81 26.49
N LEU A 22 12.93 -17.52 25.29
CA LEU A 22 13.59 -16.59 24.35
C LEU A 22 13.73 -15.19 24.93
N ILE A 23 12.68 -14.65 25.55
CA ILE A 23 12.69 -13.32 26.18
C ILE A 23 13.76 -13.24 27.26
N LEU A 24 13.99 -14.31 28.04
CA LEU A 24 14.88 -14.31 29.19
C LEU A 24 16.32 -14.72 28.86
N ASN A 25 16.52 -15.60 27.88
CA ASN A 25 17.83 -16.18 27.58
C ASN A 25 18.54 -15.57 26.38
N ASP A 26 17.76 -14.91 25.45
CA ASP A 26 18.33 -14.19 24.32
C ASP A 26 18.20 -12.67 24.51
N PRO A 27 19.29 -11.96 24.81
CA PRO A 27 19.27 -10.52 25.02
C PRO A 27 18.89 -9.72 23.77
N THR A 28 18.91 -10.34 22.58
CA THR A 28 18.54 -9.67 21.30
C THR A 28 17.08 -9.86 20.97
N PHE A 29 16.42 -10.86 21.55
CA PHE A 29 15.04 -11.23 21.22
C PHE A 29 14.03 -10.15 21.62
N LEU A 30 14.03 -9.72 22.89
CA LEU A 30 13.08 -8.71 23.36
C LEU A 30 13.21 -7.36 22.61
N PRO A 31 14.42 -6.81 22.35
CA PRO A 31 14.59 -5.64 21.50
C PRO A 31 13.97 -5.78 20.10
N ARG A 32 14.05 -6.98 19.52
CA ARG A 32 13.53 -7.27 18.17
C ARG A 32 12.01 -7.40 18.13
N TYR A 33 11.41 -7.99 19.16
CA TYR A 33 9.99 -8.35 19.18
C TYR A 33 9.14 -7.61 20.23
N ALA A 34 9.69 -6.61 20.94
CA ALA A 34 9.01 -5.89 22.02
C ALA A 34 7.66 -5.30 21.62
N ASN A 35 7.51 -4.86 20.37
CA ASN A 35 6.26 -4.30 19.83
C ASN A 35 5.26 -5.37 19.36
N THR A 36 5.72 -6.61 19.17
CA THR A 36 4.90 -7.73 18.71
C THR A 36 4.37 -8.56 19.87
N ILE A 37 5.07 -8.55 21.01
CA ILE A 37 4.75 -9.35 22.19
C ILE A 37 4.06 -8.47 23.23
N ASP A 38 2.84 -8.88 23.64
CA ASP A 38 2.13 -8.32 24.77
C ASP A 38 1.87 -9.44 25.79
N TRP A 39 2.04 -9.14 27.10
CA TRP A 39 1.78 -10.09 28.16
C TRP A 39 0.36 -10.67 28.16
N ARG A 40 -0.60 -9.91 27.65
CA ARG A 40 -2.01 -10.30 27.51
C ARG A 40 -2.25 -11.40 26.48
N TYR A 41 -1.27 -11.74 25.66
CA TYR A 41 -1.34 -12.79 24.64
C TYR A 41 -1.09 -14.18 25.19
N PHE A 42 -0.65 -14.29 26.46
CA PHE A 42 -0.30 -15.55 27.11
C PHE A 42 -1.50 -16.10 27.89
N ASP A 43 -1.83 -17.37 27.65
CA ASP A 43 -2.93 -18.05 28.32
C ASP A 43 -2.59 -18.40 29.79
N SER A 44 -1.31 -18.66 30.06
CA SER A 44 -0.81 -18.92 31.41
C SER A 44 -0.58 -17.62 32.17
N GLU A 45 -1.24 -17.45 33.33
CA GLU A 45 -1.03 -16.30 34.21
C GLU A 45 0.43 -16.15 34.67
N ALA A 46 1.15 -17.26 34.82
CA ALA A 46 2.56 -17.25 35.19
C ALA A 46 3.43 -16.73 34.04
N CYS A 47 3.18 -17.16 32.79
CA CYS A 47 3.85 -16.63 31.61
C CYS A 47 3.56 -15.13 31.44
N ALA A 48 2.28 -14.77 31.53
CA ALA A 48 1.84 -13.37 31.42
C ALA A 48 2.50 -12.46 32.46
N LEU A 49 2.58 -12.89 33.72
CA LEU A 49 3.26 -12.15 34.78
C LEU A 49 4.73 -11.93 34.49
N ILE A 50 5.46 -12.99 34.12
CA ILE A 50 6.91 -12.92 33.85
C ILE A 50 7.16 -11.97 32.66
N VAL A 51 6.41 -12.13 31.55
CA VAL A 51 6.56 -11.27 30.37
C VAL A 51 6.25 -9.81 30.70
N ARG A 52 5.20 -9.53 31.47
CA ARG A 52 4.88 -8.18 31.93
C ARG A 52 6.02 -7.55 32.71
N LEU A 53 6.52 -8.24 33.73
CA LEU A 53 7.59 -7.72 34.57
C LEU A 53 8.88 -7.42 33.78
N VAL A 54 9.25 -8.34 32.88
CA VAL A 54 10.44 -8.16 32.04
C VAL A 54 10.26 -7.02 31.05
N LYS A 55 9.06 -6.89 30.47
CA LYS A 55 8.76 -5.80 29.53
C LYS A 55 8.73 -4.44 30.23
N ASP A 56 8.09 -4.34 31.41
CA ASP A 56 8.09 -3.11 32.21
C ASP A 56 9.51 -2.68 32.60
N TYR A 57 10.38 -3.64 32.91
CA TYR A 57 11.80 -3.38 33.17
C TYR A 57 12.53 -2.87 31.92
N TYR A 58 12.27 -3.48 30.76
CA TYR A 58 12.82 -3.07 29.48
C TYR A 58 12.40 -1.65 29.10
N ASP A 59 11.11 -1.34 29.25
CA ASP A 59 10.52 -0.04 28.88
C ASP A 59 10.93 1.08 29.83
N SER A 60 11.29 0.74 31.09
CA SER A 60 11.76 1.73 32.06
C SER A 60 13.12 2.37 31.74
N GLY A 61 13.88 1.78 30.82
CA GLY A 61 15.19 2.30 30.39
C GLY A 61 16.26 2.34 31.47
N SER A 62 16.04 1.73 32.65
CA SER A 62 16.82 1.89 33.87
C SER A 62 18.17 1.19 33.85
N SER A 63 18.53 0.46 32.80
CA SER A 63 19.76 -0.34 32.75
C SER A 63 20.40 -0.36 31.36
N SER A 64 21.73 -0.39 31.31
CA SER A 64 22.49 -0.67 30.08
C SER A 64 22.20 -2.08 29.52
N TYR A 65 21.70 -2.98 30.36
CA TYR A 65 21.23 -4.31 29.98
C TYR A 65 19.72 -4.28 29.82
N ARG A 66 19.26 -4.45 28.61
CA ARG A 66 17.85 -4.34 28.24
C ARG A 66 16.96 -5.48 28.75
N VAL A 67 17.55 -6.62 29.13
CA VAL A 67 16.87 -7.77 29.74
C VAL A 67 17.45 -8.03 31.13
N PRO A 68 16.60 -8.17 32.19
CA PRO A 68 17.09 -8.38 33.54
C PRO A 68 17.72 -9.78 33.71
N ILE A 69 18.75 -9.88 34.52
CA ILE A 69 19.38 -11.17 34.88
C ILE A 69 18.43 -12.02 35.74
N ARG A 70 18.69 -13.34 35.79
CA ARG A 70 17.87 -14.35 36.50
C ARG A 70 17.49 -13.96 37.94
N GLU A 71 18.43 -13.45 38.71
CA GLU A 71 18.24 -13.06 40.11
C GLU A 71 17.29 -11.86 40.24
N VAL A 72 17.38 -10.93 39.31
CA VAL A 72 16.51 -9.73 39.26
C VAL A 72 15.10 -10.17 38.93
N VAL A 73 14.89 -10.99 37.87
CA VAL A 73 13.55 -11.49 37.50
C VAL A 73 12.94 -12.26 38.67
N LYS A 74 13.70 -13.12 39.34
CA LYS A 74 13.26 -13.87 40.53
C LYS A 74 12.80 -12.92 41.64
N SER A 75 13.59 -11.89 41.91
CA SER A 75 13.23 -10.87 42.92
C SER A 75 11.93 -10.10 42.53
N MET A 76 11.79 -9.75 41.25
CA MET A 76 10.58 -9.06 40.75
C MET A 76 9.35 -9.94 40.93
N VAL A 77 9.40 -11.23 40.58
CA VAL A 77 8.30 -12.18 40.75
C VAL A 77 7.94 -12.33 42.23
N VAL A 78 8.93 -12.51 43.10
CA VAL A 78 8.67 -12.63 44.56
C VAL A 78 8.04 -11.39 45.12
N ASN A 79 8.46 -10.19 44.71
CA ASN A 79 7.90 -8.93 45.17
C ASN A 79 6.46 -8.73 44.68
N GLU A 80 6.19 -9.05 43.42
CA GLU A 80 4.86 -8.86 42.82
C GLU A 80 3.82 -9.85 43.36
N THR A 81 4.25 -11.06 43.70
CA THR A 81 3.38 -12.11 44.24
C THR A 81 3.27 -12.10 45.77
N ARG A 82 4.01 -11.23 46.47
CA ARG A 82 4.08 -11.14 47.91
C ARG A 82 2.70 -10.84 48.50
N GLY A 83 2.22 -11.73 49.33
CA GLY A 83 0.94 -11.59 50.05
C GLY A 83 -0.31 -11.84 49.20
N LYS A 84 -0.17 -12.31 47.96
CA LYS A 84 -1.32 -12.63 47.08
C LYS A 84 -1.71 -14.12 47.15
N ASN A 85 -0.79 -15.02 46.81
CA ASN A 85 -0.99 -16.47 46.80
C ASN A 85 0.34 -17.21 46.79
N ASP A 86 0.67 -17.95 47.82
CA ASP A 86 1.92 -18.68 47.91
C ASP A 86 2.05 -19.80 46.84
N GLU A 87 0.92 -20.43 46.49
CA GLU A 87 0.89 -21.48 45.47
C GLU A 87 1.25 -20.88 44.05
N PHE A 88 0.66 -19.76 43.72
CA PHE A 88 0.94 -19.06 42.44
C PHE A 88 2.42 -18.59 42.37
N GLN A 89 2.96 -18.11 43.49
CA GLN A 89 4.38 -17.76 43.57
C GLN A 89 5.29 -18.98 43.28
N HIS A 90 4.95 -20.14 43.83
CA HIS A 90 5.69 -21.37 43.57
C HIS A 90 5.58 -21.81 42.10
N VAL A 91 4.41 -21.64 41.45
CA VAL A 91 4.25 -21.93 40.02
C VAL A 91 5.16 -21.02 39.19
N CYS A 92 5.16 -19.71 39.45
CA CYS A 92 6.02 -18.77 38.72
C CYS A 92 7.51 -19.06 38.91
N LEU A 93 7.96 -19.40 40.11
CA LEU A 93 9.35 -19.71 40.39
C LEU A 93 9.79 -21.03 39.75
N ARG A 94 8.90 -22.02 39.66
CA ARG A 94 9.16 -23.28 38.95
C ARG A 94 9.28 -23.02 37.45
N LEU A 95 8.38 -22.27 36.89
CA LEU A 95 8.41 -21.86 35.47
C LEU A 95 9.72 -21.13 35.15
N LEU A 96 10.15 -20.19 35.99
CA LEU A 96 11.45 -19.52 35.82
C LEU A 96 12.62 -20.47 35.81
N ALA A 97 12.65 -21.47 36.71
CA ALA A 97 13.71 -22.46 36.72
C ALA A 97 13.73 -23.29 35.44
N GLU A 98 12.57 -23.77 35.00
CA GLU A 98 12.40 -24.52 33.76
C GLU A 98 12.87 -23.72 32.52
N VAL A 99 12.45 -22.47 32.41
CA VAL A 99 12.75 -21.59 31.29
C VAL A 99 14.23 -21.26 31.18
N TYR A 100 14.94 -21.03 32.32
CA TYR A 100 16.38 -20.76 32.28
C TYR A 100 17.21 -22.00 31.98
N ASP A 101 16.69 -23.17 32.24
CA ASP A 101 17.39 -24.46 32.03
C ASP A 101 16.98 -25.10 30.67
N MET A 102 16.13 -24.41 29.85
CA MET A 102 15.63 -24.92 28.57
C MET A 102 16.72 -24.94 27.49
N ASP A 103 16.72 -25.98 26.68
CA ASP A 103 17.59 -26.09 25.50
C ASP A 103 17.12 -25.15 24.38
N MET A 104 18.01 -24.29 23.95
CA MET A 104 17.73 -23.21 23.01
C MET A 104 18.21 -23.50 21.56
N ARG A 105 18.48 -24.75 21.20
CA ARG A 105 19.05 -25.10 19.89
C ARG A 105 18.11 -24.87 18.69
N ASP A 106 16.80 -24.82 18.91
CA ASP A 106 15.79 -24.64 17.86
C ASP A 106 15.23 -23.20 17.82
N ILE A 107 15.99 -22.23 18.28
CA ILE A 107 15.59 -20.82 18.45
C ILE A 107 15.06 -20.20 17.16
N ASP A 108 15.74 -20.37 16.03
CA ASP A 108 15.41 -19.70 14.77
C ASP A 108 14.02 -20.08 14.25
N GLN A 109 13.65 -21.36 14.37
CA GLN A 109 12.31 -21.84 13.97
C GLN A 109 11.18 -21.28 14.84
N ILE A 110 11.49 -20.92 16.09
CA ILE A 110 10.50 -20.37 17.02
C ILE A 110 10.35 -18.87 16.79
N ALA A 111 11.44 -18.15 16.50
CA ALA A 111 11.44 -16.72 16.24
C ALA A 111 10.52 -16.34 15.08
N ASP A 112 10.52 -17.11 13.99
CA ASP A 112 9.62 -16.90 12.85
C ASP A 112 8.14 -17.03 13.23
N LYS A 113 7.81 -17.99 14.09
CA LYS A 113 6.45 -18.20 14.56
C LYS A 113 5.97 -17.19 15.60
N VAL A 114 6.87 -16.47 16.27
CA VAL A 114 6.50 -15.45 17.27
C VAL A 114 5.76 -14.28 16.63
N VAL A 115 6.14 -13.88 15.43
CA VAL A 115 5.44 -12.81 14.69
C VAL A 115 4.01 -13.25 14.34
N GLU A 116 3.85 -14.49 13.90
CA GLU A 116 2.51 -15.06 13.64
C GLU A 116 1.67 -15.17 14.91
N PHE A 117 2.28 -15.63 16.00
CA PHE A 117 1.63 -15.68 17.31
C PHE A 117 1.15 -14.30 17.77
N GLY A 118 2.02 -13.30 17.74
CA GLY A 118 1.67 -11.92 18.11
C GLY A 118 0.56 -11.35 17.23
N ARG A 119 0.58 -11.60 15.92
CA ARG A 119 -0.48 -11.20 14.99
C ARG A 119 -1.80 -11.88 15.29
N ALA A 120 -1.79 -13.20 15.51
CA ALA A 120 -2.99 -13.97 15.81
C ALA A 120 -3.64 -13.51 17.12
N ARG A 121 -2.85 -13.34 18.18
CA ARG A 121 -3.32 -12.90 19.49
C ARG A 121 -3.79 -11.44 19.49
N SER A 122 -3.10 -10.56 18.77
CA SER A 122 -3.55 -9.18 18.56
C SER A 122 -4.90 -9.12 17.85
N MET A 123 -5.09 -9.93 16.81
CA MET A 123 -6.37 -10.02 16.09
C MET A 123 -7.48 -10.55 16.98
N GLU A 124 -7.22 -11.60 17.77
CA GLU A 124 -8.17 -12.18 18.71
C GLU A 124 -8.61 -11.15 19.77
N ALA A 125 -7.66 -10.41 20.33
CA ALA A 125 -7.93 -9.32 21.28
C ALA A 125 -8.78 -8.20 20.65
N MET A 126 -8.50 -7.81 19.41
CA MET A 126 -9.28 -6.81 18.67
C MET A 126 -10.71 -7.29 18.39
N VAL A 127 -10.88 -8.54 17.98
CA VAL A 127 -12.21 -9.11 17.73
C VAL A 127 -13.03 -9.17 19.03
N THR A 128 -12.42 -9.57 20.14
CA THR A 128 -13.07 -9.59 21.45
C THR A 128 -13.50 -8.18 21.88
N GLN A 129 -12.59 -7.21 21.76
CA GLN A 129 -12.89 -5.82 22.11
C GLN A 129 -13.95 -5.20 21.19
N ALA A 130 -13.95 -5.56 19.89
CA ALA A 130 -14.98 -5.13 18.95
C ALA A 130 -16.36 -5.70 19.33
N ALA A 131 -16.41 -6.96 19.77
CA ALA A 131 -17.64 -7.59 20.28
C ALA A 131 -18.16 -6.86 21.52
N ASP A 132 -17.28 -6.54 22.48
CA ASP A 132 -17.63 -5.76 23.66
C ASP A 132 -18.17 -4.37 23.31
N TYR A 133 -17.61 -3.71 22.27
CA TYR A 133 -18.09 -2.42 21.81
C TYR A 133 -19.49 -2.50 21.20
N LEU A 134 -19.79 -3.59 20.47
CA LEU A 134 -21.13 -3.85 19.92
C LEU A 134 -22.14 -4.12 21.04
N GLU A 135 -21.77 -4.89 22.07
CA GLU A 135 -22.63 -5.17 23.23
C GLU A 135 -22.92 -3.91 24.08
N GLN A 136 -21.99 -2.93 24.05
CA GLN A 136 -22.15 -1.65 24.75
C GLN A 136 -22.79 -0.55 23.89
N ASP A 137 -23.33 -0.87 22.72
CA ASP A 137 -23.90 0.09 21.75
C ASP A 137 -22.96 1.27 21.42
N LYS A 138 -21.64 1.04 21.42
CA LYS A 138 -20.68 2.08 21.04
C LYS A 138 -20.74 2.38 19.54
N PRO A 139 -20.44 3.62 19.12
CA PRO A 139 -20.40 3.99 17.71
C PRO A 139 -19.51 3.05 16.89
N VAL A 140 -19.97 2.67 15.71
CA VAL A 140 -19.23 1.76 14.80
C VAL A 140 -17.86 2.33 14.42
N ASP A 141 -17.71 3.65 14.42
CA ASP A 141 -16.43 4.33 14.15
C ASP A 141 -15.34 3.93 15.18
N ASN A 142 -15.71 3.70 16.44
CA ASN A 142 -14.77 3.23 17.48
C ASN A 142 -14.22 1.85 17.17
N ILE A 143 -15.01 0.99 16.51
CA ILE A 143 -14.59 -0.34 16.08
C ILE A 143 -13.60 -0.23 14.92
N TRP A 144 -13.85 0.67 13.97
CA TRP A 144 -12.92 0.92 12.87
C TRP A 144 -11.59 1.49 13.36
N GLU A 145 -11.62 2.44 14.31
CA GLU A 145 -10.40 2.95 14.94
C GLU A 145 -9.60 1.87 15.68
N LEU A 146 -10.28 0.90 16.29
CA LEU A 146 -9.65 -0.24 16.96
C LEU A 146 -8.85 -1.09 15.96
N PHE A 147 -9.46 -1.43 14.81
CA PHE A 147 -8.79 -2.21 13.77
C PHE A 147 -7.67 -1.43 13.09
N ASP A 148 -7.80 -0.13 12.89
CA ASP A 148 -6.74 0.70 12.33
C ASP A 148 -5.54 0.82 13.27
N ARG A 149 -5.76 0.94 14.58
CA ARG A 149 -4.69 0.88 15.60
C ARG A 149 -3.98 -0.46 15.61
N GLY A 150 -4.71 -1.56 15.53
CA GLY A 150 -4.13 -2.90 15.49
C GLY A 150 -3.26 -3.14 14.27
N ARG A 151 -3.61 -2.59 13.11
CA ARG A 151 -2.77 -2.61 11.91
C ARG A 151 -1.45 -1.87 12.08
N GLN A 152 -1.45 -0.74 12.81
CA GLN A 152 -0.24 0.06 13.03
C GLN A 152 0.76 -0.63 13.99
N THR A 153 0.25 -1.41 14.94
CA THR A 153 1.09 -2.13 15.93
C THR A 153 1.82 -3.34 15.31
N THR A 154 1.30 -3.87 14.20
CA THR A 154 1.88 -5.02 13.50
C THR A 154 2.79 -4.65 12.32
N SER A 155 3.12 -3.37 12.15
CA SER A 155 3.73 -2.83 10.93
C SER A 155 5.26 -2.87 10.83
N PHE A 156 5.97 -3.70 11.59
CA PHE A 156 7.29 -4.17 11.18
C PHE A 156 7.12 -5.42 10.30
N SER A 157 6.46 -5.26 9.15
CA SER A 157 6.35 -6.29 8.13
C SER A 157 7.29 -5.95 6.98
N GLY A 158 8.55 -6.22 7.19
CA GLY A 158 9.55 -6.25 6.15
C GLY A 158 10.58 -7.25 6.59
N ASP A 159 10.96 -8.15 5.70
CA ASP A 159 12.11 -9.01 5.95
C ASP A 159 13.30 -8.10 6.27
N GLU A 160 13.94 -8.34 7.42
CA GLU A 160 15.17 -7.63 7.76
C GLU A 160 16.24 -8.08 6.78
N LEU A 161 16.61 -7.19 5.85
CA LEU A 161 17.66 -7.47 4.87
C LEU A 161 19.01 -7.01 5.44
N ASN A 162 19.90 -7.94 5.70
CA ASN A 162 21.30 -7.59 5.95
C ASN A 162 21.96 -7.21 4.63
N ILE A 163 22.02 -5.92 4.35
CA ILE A 163 22.55 -5.39 3.09
C ILE A 163 23.98 -5.90 2.81
N LYS A 164 24.81 -6.02 3.85
CA LYS A 164 26.19 -6.49 3.70
C LYS A 164 26.27 -7.90 3.10
N ASP A 165 25.40 -8.80 3.56
CA ASP A 165 25.39 -10.19 3.11
C ASP A 165 24.84 -10.31 1.68
N GLN A 166 24.04 -9.33 1.25
CA GLN A 166 23.41 -9.30 -0.06
C GLN A 166 24.21 -8.54 -1.13
N LEU A 167 25.28 -7.81 -0.76
CA LEU A 167 26.04 -7.03 -1.72
C LEU A 167 26.68 -7.85 -2.84
N MET A 168 26.97 -9.12 -2.60
CA MET A 168 27.58 -10.03 -3.60
C MET A 168 26.53 -10.71 -4.49
N THR A 169 25.28 -10.71 -4.09
CA THR A 169 24.12 -11.33 -4.79
C THR A 169 23.04 -10.28 -5.13
N ILE A 170 23.43 -9.01 -5.24
CA ILE A 170 22.51 -7.91 -5.46
C ILE A 170 21.73 -8.06 -6.79
N GLU A 171 22.31 -8.69 -7.79
CA GLU A 171 21.68 -8.95 -9.08
C GLU A 171 20.48 -9.89 -8.90
N ASP A 172 20.63 -10.94 -8.10
CA ASP A 172 19.53 -11.89 -7.81
C ASP A 172 18.36 -11.18 -7.08
N LEU A 173 18.68 -10.29 -6.11
CA LEU A 173 17.67 -9.48 -5.45
C LEU A 173 16.94 -8.53 -6.40
N ILE A 174 17.66 -7.92 -7.34
CA ILE A 174 17.08 -7.02 -8.35
C ILE A 174 16.15 -7.80 -9.28
N ASP A 175 16.53 -9.02 -9.68
CA ASP A 175 15.73 -9.87 -10.56
C ASP A 175 14.43 -10.35 -9.87
N GLU A 176 14.47 -10.55 -8.57
CA GLU A 176 13.29 -10.94 -7.78
C GLU A 176 12.39 -9.77 -7.40
N ASP A 177 12.91 -8.54 -7.38
CA ASP A 177 12.20 -7.37 -6.88
C ASP A 177 11.31 -6.71 -7.93
N ASP A 178 10.06 -6.42 -7.56
CA ASP A 178 9.07 -5.77 -8.44
C ASP A 178 9.43 -4.32 -8.80
N LEU A 179 10.25 -3.65 -7.98
CA LEU A 179 10.61 -2.24 -8.17
C LEU A 179 11.74 -2.06 -9.18
N TYR A 180 12.68 -2.98 -9.22
CA TYR A 180 13.88 -2.84 -10.05
C TYR A 180 13.86 -3.69 -11.31
N ASN A 181 13.29 -4.90 -11.29
CA ASN A 181 13.20 -5.75 -12.47
C ASN A 181 12.29 -5.12 -13.54
N PRO A 182 12.82 -4.76 -14.74
CA PRO A 182 12.02 -4.12 -15.78
C PRO A 182 10.87 -5.00 -16.29
N GLU A 183 11.01 -6.32 -16.27
CA GLU A 183 10.01 -7.27 -16.76
C GLU A 183 8.79 -7.39 -15.84
N LYS A 184 8.96 -7.07 -14.56
CA LYS A 184 7.87 -7.07 -13.57
C LYS A 184 7.09 -5.74 -13.51
N LYS A 185 7.57 -4.70 -14.19
CA LYS A 185 6.90 -3.41 -14.24
C LYS A 185 5.71 -3.41 -15.20
N ILE A 186 4.84 -2.46 -15.02
CA ILE A 186 3.65 -2.29 -15.83
C ILE A 186 3.89 -1.14 -16.79
N PRO A 187 4.23 -1.43 -18.07
CA PRO A 187 4.51 -0.40 -19.06
C PRO A 187 3.27 0.44 -19.40
N THR A 188 3.51 1.71 -19.66
CA THR A 188 2.46 2.66 -20.10
C THR A 188 2.09 2.49 -21.57
N ARG A 189 2.94 1.80 -22.34
CA ARG A 189 2.92 1.71 -23.81
C ARG A 189 3.20 3.04 -24.52
N ILE A 190 3.78 4.01 -23.82
CA ILE A 190 4.40 5.21 -24.36
C ILE A 190 5.91 4.98 -24.21
N LEU A 191 6.57 4.57 -25.29
CA LEU A 191 7.92 3.97 -25.24
C LEU A 191 8.94 4.85 -24.54
N SER A 192 8.96 6.15 -24.86
CA SER A 192 9.89 7.08 -24.22
C SER A 192 9.58 7.30 -22.75
N LEU A 193 8.30 7.30 -22.35
CA LEU A 193 7.90 7.39 -20.94
C LEU A 193 8.36 6.15 -20.17
N ASP A 194 8.14 4.97 -20.74
CA ASP A 194 8.61 3.72 -20.17
C ASP A 194 10.13 3.68 -20.06
N GLY A 195 10.84 4.18 -21.07
CA GLY A 195 12.30 4.31 -21.05
C GLY A 195 12.80 5.24 -19.94
N PHE A 196 12.15 6.39 -19.73
CA PHE A 196 12.49 7.29 -18.61
C PHE A 196 12.16 6.67 -17.24
N MET A 197 11.10 5.89 -17.15
CA MET A 197 10.69 5.20 -15.91
C MET A 197 11.43 3.87 -15.68
N GLY A 198 12.27 3.45 -16.61
CA GLY A 198 12.99 2.17 -16.54
C GLY A 198 12.04 0.95 -16.63
N GLY A 199 11.08 0.99 -17.57
CA GLY A 199 10.16 -0.10 -17.90
C GLY A 199 8.68 0.14 -17.56
N GLY A 200 8.34 1.22 -16.87
CA GLY A 200 6.96 1.51 -16.46
C GLY A 200 6.78 1.73 -14.97
N LEU A 201 5.55 1.73 -14.48
CA LEU A 201 5.24 1.83 -13.04
C LEU A 201 5.34 0.46 -12.38
N ALA A 202 6.08 0.37 -11.30
CA ALA A 202 6.19 -0.87 -10.55
C ALA A 202 5.02 -1.05 -9.57
N ARG A 203 4.80 -2.29 -9.13
CA ARG A 203 3.94 -2.56 -7.98
C ARG A 203 4.48 -1.82 -6.76
N ARG A 204 3.61 -1.45 -5.83
CA ARG A 204 3.92 -0.64 -4.63
C ARG A 204 4.33 0.81 -4.94
N GLU A 205 4.22 1.28 -6.19
CA GLU A 205 4.46 2.66 -6.55
C GLU A 205 3.18 3.44 -6.80
N VAL A 206 3.27 4.76 -6.58
CA VAL A 206 2.22 5.73 -6.88
C VAL A 206 2.71 6.68 -7.96
N GLY A 207 2.03 6.64 -9.12
CA GLY A 207 2.16 7.57 -10.22
C GLY A 207 1.06 8.64 -10.16
N VAL A 208 1.44 9.89 -10.38
CA VAL A 208 0.52 11.03 -10.39
C VAL A 208 0.64 11.76 -11.70
N VAL A 209 -0.49 12.01 -12.38
CA VAL A 209 -0.54 12.91 -13.53
C VAL A 209 -1.02 14.29 -13.09
N LEU A 210 -0.24 15.31 -13.43
CA LEU A 210 -0.53 16.73 -13.17
C LEU A 210 -1.03 17.41 -14.43
N GLY A 211 -2.04 18.25 -14.33
CA GLY A 211 -2.48 19.05 -15.47
C GLY A 211 -3.70 19.93 -15.13
N TYR A 212 -3.95 20.90 -15.98
CA TYR A 212 -5.16 21.73 -15.88
C TYR A 212 -6.42 20.92 -16.21
N THR A 213 -7.57 21.49 -15.84
CA THR A 213 -8.85 20.95 -16.28
C THR A 213 -8.92 20.95 -17.82
N GLY A 214 -9.33 19.82 -18.39
CA GLY A 214 -9.45 19.66 -19.84
C GLY A 214 -8.17 19.25 -20.60
N THR A 215 -7.01 19.12 -19.95
CA THR A 215 -5.76 18.72 -20.62
C THR A 215 -5.63 17.22 -20.88
N GLY A 216 -6.64 16.41 -20.53
CA GLY A 216 -6.65 14.98 -20.82
C GLY A 216 -6.15 14.07 -19.68
N LYS A 217 -6.17 14.51 -18.41
CA LYS A 217 -5.78 13.69 -17.26
C LYS A 217 -6.56 12.39 -17.16
N SER A 218 -7.90 12.44 -17.23
CA SER A 218 -8.75 11.24 -17.25
C SER A 218 -8.45 10.35 -18.47
N THR A 219 -8.17 10.95 -19.64
CA THR A 219 -7.72 10.20 -20.82
C THR A 219 -6.40 9.49 -20.55
N PHE A 220 -5.46 10.13 -19.88
CA PHE A 220 -4.19 9.51 -19.47
C PHE A 220 -4.45 8.32 -18.53
N LEU A 221 -5.26 8.47 -17.48
CA LEU A 221 -5.59 7.37 -16.55
C LEU A 221 -6.24 6.18 -17.27
N ILE A 222 -7.14 6.42 -18.21
CA ILE A 222 -7.75 5.38 -19.05
C ILE A 222 -6.70 4.68 -19.92
N ASN A 223 -5.71 5.42 -20.46
CA ASN A 223 -4.59 4.79 -21.19
C ASN A 223 -3.73 3.92 -20.29
N MET A 224 -3.43 4.34 -19.06
CA MET A 224 -2.67 3.53 -18.09
C MET A 224 -3.42 2.24 -17.74
N GLY A 225 -4.72 2.34 -17.41
CA GLY A 225 -5.54 1.17 -17.14
C GLY A 225 -5.69 0.25 -18.35
N ALA A 226 -5.92 0.80 -19.54
CA ALA A 226 -6.03 0.02 -20.78
C ALA A 226 -4.69 -0.66 -21.16
N ALA A 227 -3.55 0.04 -20.97
CA ALA A 227 -2.24 -0.53 -21.22
C ALA A 227 -1.96 -1.73 -20.29
N ALA A 228 -2.28 -1.61 -19.02
CA ALA A 228 -2.16 -2.69 -18.05
C ALA A 228 -3.09 -3.87 -18.38
N PHE A 229 -4.36 -3.60 -18.67
CA PHE A 229 -5.35 -4.61 -19.02
C PHE A 229 -4.96 -5.42 -20.25
N LEU A 230 -4.48 -4.75 -21.32
CA LEU A 230 -3.98 -5.42 -22.55
C LEU A 230 -2.71 -6.24 -22.34
N GLN A 231 -2.12 -6.22 -21.17
CA GLN A 231 -0.98 -7.06 -20.76
C GLN A 231 -1.43 -8.19 -19.81
N GLY A 232 -2.74 -8.45 -19.69
CA GLY A 232 -3.27 -9.47 -18.80
C GLY A 232 -3.30 -9.08 -17.32
N ASN A 233 -3.15 -7.79 -17.00
CA ASN A 233 -3.22 -7.31 -15.62
C ASN A 233 -4.66 -6.94 -15.23
N THR A 234 -5.11 -7.40 -14.06
CA THR A 234 -6.38 -6.97 -13.49
C THR A 234 -6.29 -5.51 -13.02
N VAL A 235 -7.25 -4.70 -13.45
CA VAL A 235 -7.32 -3.25 -13.20
C VAL A 235 -8.59 -2.92 -12.44
N VAL A 236 -8.47 -2.10 -11.39
CA VAL A 236 -9.60 -1.44 -10.72
C VAL A 236 -9.50 0.06 -10.97
N HIS A 237 -10.57 0.65 -11.50
CA HIS A 237 -10.65 2.10 -11.74
C HIS A 237 -11.77 2.71 -10.89
N PHE A 238 -11.37 3.54 -9.93
CA PHE A 238 -12.28 4.34 -9.13
C PHE A 238 -12.51 5.70 -9.80
N THR A 239 -13.77 6.05 -10.01
CA THR A 239 -14.16 7.41 -10.40
C THR A 239 -14.73 8.12 -9.19
N VAL A 240 -14.11 9.22 -8.79
CA VAL A 240 -14.53 10.02 -7.64
C VAL A 240 -15.24 11.26 -8.14
N ASN A 241 -16.58 11.27 -8.02
CA ASN A 241 -17.45 12.40 -8.36
C ASN A 241 -17.47 12.88 -9.83
N GLU A 242 -16.69 12.31 -10.75
CA GLU A 242 -16.59 12.85 -12.11
C GLU A 242 -17.36 12.04 -13.16
N LEU A 243 -17.24 10.72 -13.13
CA LEU A 243 -17.77 9.85 -14.18
C LEU A 243 -18.61 8.72 -13.59
N GLU A 244 -19.76 8.52 -14.16
CA GLU A 244 -20.55 7.32 -13.89
C GLU A 244 -19.87 6.07 -14.46
N THR A 245 -20.14 4.93 -13.83
CA THR A 245 -19.54 3.63 -14.20
C THR A 245 -19.75 3.29 -15.68
N VAL A 246 -20.92 3.63 -16.24
CA VAL A 246 -21.23 3.38 -17.65
C VAL A 246 -20.40 4.27 -18.58
N ASP A 247 -20.19 5.55 -18.21
CA ASP A 247 -19.38 6.47 -19.01
C ASP A 247 -17.93 6.03 -19.05
N LEU A 248 -17.41 5.56 -17.91
CA LEU A 248 -16.07 4.97 -17.84
C LEU A 248 -15.97 3.71 -18.73
N ALA A 249 -16.98 2.84 -18.71
CA ALA A 249 -17.01 1.64 -19.56
C ALA A 249 -17.02 2.01 -21.05
N VAL A 250 -17.78 3.03 -21.48
CA VAL A 250 -17.77 3.55 -22.85
C VAL A 250 -16.39 4.05 -23.26
N ARG A 251 -15.72 4.77 -22.37
CA ARG A 251 -14.37 5.30 -22.62
C ARG A 251 -13.32 4.17 -22.74
N TYR A 252 -13.36 3.16 -21.88
CA TYR A 252 -12.52 1.98 -22.03
C TYR A 252 -12.81 1.20 -23.31
N ALA A 253 -14.09 0.98 -23.64
CA ALA A 253 -14.48 0.33 -24.87
C ALA A 253 -13.97 1.07 -26.10
N SER A 254 -14.02 2.43 -26.08
CA SER A 254 -13.45 3.27 -27.13
C SER A 254 -11.94 3.11 -27.23
N ARG A 255 -11.23 3.17 -26.10
CA ARG A 255 -9.77 3.02 -26.07
C ARG A 255 -9.30 1.64 -26.56
N LEU A 256 -10.01 0.58 -26.21
CA LEU A 256 -9.66 -0.80 -26.56
C LEU A 256 -10.03 -1.14 -28.00
N SER A 257 -11.16 -0.66 -28.49
CA SER A 257 -11.63 -0.94 -29.87
C SER A 257 -11.08 0.03 -30.91
N GLY A 258 -10.71 1.26 -30.50
CA GLY A 258 -10.39 2.37 -31.41
C GLY A 258 -11.64 3.03 -32.05
N VAL A 259 -12.85 2.66 -31.63
CA VAL A 259 -14.09 3.27 -32.09
C VAL A 259 -14.40 4.53 -31.27
N PRO A 260 -14.79 5.66 -31.86
CA PRO A 260 -15.13 6.87 -31.11
C PRO A 260 -16.20 6.65 -30.05
N THR A 261 -16.06 7.30 -28.89
CA THR A 261 -17.02 7.22 -27.77
C THR A 261 -18.46 7.53 -28.19
N ALA A 262 -18.66 8.55 -29.06
CA ALA A 262 -19.98 8.93 -29.57
C ALA A 262 -20.67 7.80 -30.36
N MET A 263 -19.92 7.03 -31.14
CA MET A 263 -20.46 5.88 -31.88
C MET A 263 -20.87 4.73 -30.96
N ILE A 264 -20.09 4.51 -29.89
CA ILE A 264 -20.43 3.49 -28.89
C ILE A 264 -21.66 3.90 -28.10
N ALA A 265 -21.71 5.16 -27.63
CA ALA A 265 -22.83 5.70 -26.88
C ALA A 265 -24.15 5.73 -27.70
N SER A 266 -24.09 6.04 -29.00
CA SER A 266 -25.23 5.99 -29.90
C SER A 266 -25.58 4.59 -30.38
N ARG A 267 -24.89 3.56 -29.93
CA ARG A 267 -25.02 2.14 -30.38
C ARG A 267 -24.79 1.95 -31.87
N SER A 268 -24.09 2.88 -32.52
CA SER A 268 -23.76 2.85 -33.95
C SER A 268 -22.48 2.06 -34.23
N VAL A 269 -22.35 0.88 -33.58
CA VAL A 269 -21.17 0.02 -33.70
C VAL A 269 -21.52 -1.21 -34.53
N GLY A 270 -20.68 -1.51 -35.53
CA GLY A 270 -20.86 -2.66 -36.42
C GLY A 270 -20.17 -3.95 -35.94
N ALA A 271 -20.17 -4.95 -36.86
CA ALA A 271 -19.53 -6.27 -36.60
C ALA A 271 -18.03 -6.14 -36.26
N ALA A 272 -17.31 -5.24 -36.91
CA ALA A 272 -15.88 -4.99 -36.68
C ALA A 272 -15.56 -4.60 -35.22
N TYR A 273 -16.44 -3.86 -34.55
CA TYR A 273 -16.29 -3.56 -33.11
C TYR A 273 -16.36 -4.84 -32.28
N LYS A 274 -17.38 -5.69 -32.53
CA LYS A 274 -17.56 -6.94 -31.80
C LYS A 274 -16.38 -7.88 -31.98
N GLU A 275 -15.92 -8.04 -33.22
CA GLU A 275 -14.76 -8.86 -33.56
C GLU A 275 -13.49 -8.34 -32.86
N LYS A 276 -13.25 -7.02 -32.86
CA LYS A 276 -12.12 -6.42 -32.18
C LYS A 276 -12.18 -6.66 -30.67
N MET A 277 -13.35 -6.49 -30.03
CA MET A 277 -13.52 -6.74 -28.61
C MET A 277 -13.35 -8.22 -28.24
N GLN A 278 -13.81 -9.15 -29.08
CA GLN A 278 -13.57 -10.59 -28.90
C GLN A 278 -12.08 -10.93 -28.92
N ARG A 279 -11.30 -10.34 -29.84
CA ARG A 279 -9.84 -10.50 -29.88
C ARG A 279 -9.19 -9.97 -28.59
N VAL A 280 -9.58 -8.76 -28.17
CA VAL A 280 -9.07 -8.17 -26.91
C VAL A 280 -9.37 -9.09 -25.72
N MET A 281 -10.61 -9.62 -25.60
CA MET A 281 -10.96 -10.53 -24.50
C MET A 281 -10.18 -11.83 -24.55
N ALA A 282 -9.87 -12.35 -25.74
CA ALA A 282 -9.05 -13.55 -25.89
C ALA A 282 -7.57 -13.29 -25.50
N GLU A 283 -7.03 -12.10 -25.81
CA GLU A 283 -5.66 -11.72 -25.49
C GLU A 283 -5.44 -11.50 -23.99
N VAL A 284 -6.40 -10.89 -23.29
CA VAL A 284 -6.26 -10.51 -21.86
C VAL A 284 -6.50 -11.70 -20.90
N GLY A 285 -7.07 -12.79 -21.37
CA GLY A 285 -7.30 -14.00 -20.59
C GLY A 285 -8.22 -13.75 -19.38
N GLU A 286 -7.73 -14.11 -18.19
CA GLU A 286 -8.47 -14.01 -16.91
C GLU A 286 -8.39 -12.62 -16.25
N ALA A 287 -7.78 -11.63 -16.90
CA ALA A 287 -7.69 -10.29 -16.34
C ALA A 287 -9.07 -9.63 -16.28
N ASP A 288 -9.34 -8.92 -15.19
CA ASP A 288 -10.55 -8.13 -15.01
C ASP A 288 -10.27 -6.63 -15.19
N LEU A 289 -11.28 -5.92 -15.71
CA LEU A 289 -11.33 -4.47 -15.73
C LEU A 289 -12.56 -4.03 -14.95
N VAL A 290 -12.36 -3.60 -13.72
CA VAL A 290 -13.43 -3.26 -12.77
C VAL A 290 -13.54 -1.76 -12.63
N SER A 291 -14.74 -1.24 -12.79
CA SER A 291 -15.09 0.17 -12.59
C SER A 291 -15.90 0.32 -11.31
N GLN A 292 -15.57 1.31 -10.49
CA GLN A 292 -16.30 1.63 -9.27
C GLN A 292 -16.45 3.14 -9.10
N TYR A 293 -17.70 3.62 -9.11
CA TYR A 293 -18.01 4.99 -8.70
C TYR A 293 -17.91 5.11 -7.17
N VAL A 294 -17.32 6.21 -6.70
CA VAL A 294 -17.25 6.59 -5.29
C VAL A 294 -17.65 8.04 -5.09
N SER A 295 -18.38 8.33 -4.03
CA SER A 295 -18.81 9.68 -3.70
C SER A 295 -17.64 10.55 -3.24
N PRO A 296 -17.70 11.88 -3.45
CA PRO A 296 -16.71 12.80 -2.87
C PRO A 296 -16.63 12.66 -1.36
N GLY A 297 -15.44 12.82 -0.82
CA GLY A 297 -15.20 12.65 0.62
C GLY A 297 -15.12 11.18 1.07
N THR A 298 -15.18 10.22 0.14
CA THR A 298 -14.91 8.80 0.46
C THR A 298 -13.47 8.65 0.96
N SER A 299 -13.28 7.95 2.07
CA SER A 299 -11.95 7.75 2.64
C SER A 299 -11.14 6.70 1.86
N VAL A 300 -9.80 6.83 1.89
CA VAL A 300 -8.90 5.79 1.35
C VAL A 300 -9.13 4.44 2.02
N SER A 301 -9.59 4.42 3.27
CA SER A 301 -9.98 3.19 3.99
C SER A 301 -11.14 2.45 3.32
N ALA A 302 -12.11 3.18 2.75
CA ALA A 302 -13.20 2.57 1.98
C ALA A 302 -12.70 1.91 0.69
N LEU A 303 -11.74 2.53 0.00
CA LEU A 303 -11.06 1.93 -1.17
C LEU A 303 -10.34 0.64 -0.76
N ARG A 304 -9.64 0.64 0.38
CA ARG A 304 -9.01 -0.56 0.96
C ARG A 304 -10.01 -1.68 1.16
N SER A 305 -11.15 -1.38 1.77
CA SER A 305 -12.21 -2.37 2.03
C SER A 305 -12.77 -2.96 0.72
N PHE A 306 -12.90 -2.13 -0.32
CA PHE A 306 -13.29 -2.60 -1.64
C PHE A 306 -12.24 -3.56 -2.24
N LEU A 307 -10.95 -3.19 -2.21
CA LEU A 307 -9.85 -4.01 -2.73
C LEU A 307 -9.73 -5.32 -1.97
N SER A 308 -9.84 -5.32 -0.63
CA SER A 308 -9.86 -6.53 0.19
C SER A 308 -10.99 -7.47 -0.20
N ARG A 309 -12.19 -6.93 -0.47
CA ARG A 309 -13.33 -7.72 -0.94
C ARG A 309 -13.10 -8.30 -2.35
N GLN A 310 -12.48 -7.54 -3.26
CA GLN A 310 -12.13 -8.04 -4.58
C GLN A 310 -11.08 -9.15 -4.49
N MET A 311 -10.05 -8.94 -3.68
CA MET A 311 -9.01 -9.94 -3.41
C MET A 311 -9.60 -11.23 -2.83
N TYR A 312 -10.51 -11.14 -1.85
CA TYR A 312 -11.19 -12.30 -1.28
C TYR A 312 -12.00 -13.08 -2.35
N LYS A 313 -12.73 -12.35 -3.24
CA LYS A 313 -13.54 -12.97 -4.29
C LYS A 313 -12.72 -13.63 -5.38
N LYS A 314 -11.56 -13.09 -5.73
CA LYS A 314 -10.73 -13.49 -6.87
C LYS A 314 -9.48 -14.28 -6.49
N GLY A 315 -9.17 -14.40 -5.19
CA GLY A 315 -7.97 -15.07 -4.67
C GLY A 315 -6.66 -14.31 -4.90
N LYS A 316 -6.69 -13.15 -5.56
CA LYS A 316 -5.52 -12.30 -5.82
C LYS A 316 -5.88 -10.81 -5.84
N ALA A 317 -4.92 -9.97 -5.46
CA ALA A 317 -5.05 -8.53 -5.58
C ALA A 317 -5.04 -8.08 -7.06
N PRO A 318 -5.66 -6.93 -7.42
CA PRO A 318 -5.46 -6.33 -8.72
C PRO A 318 -3.99 -5.96 -8.92
N SER A 319 -3.56 -5.78 -10.18
CA SER A 319 -2.21 -5.31 -10.48
C SER A 319 -2.12 -3.78 -10.47
N VAL A 320 -3.18 -3.13 -10.94
CA VAL A 320 -3.25 -1.67 -11.10
C VAL A 320 -4.54 -1.13 -10.51
N VAL A 321 -4.42 -0.02 -9.83
CA VAL A 321 -5.54 0.81 -9.35
C VAL A 321 -5.41 2.20 -9.97
N CYS A 322 -6.43 2.62 -10.72
CA CYS A 322 -6.58 4.00 -11.21
C CYS A 322 -7.59 4.74 -10.34
N ILE A 323 -7.33 6.00 -10.02
CA ILE A 323 -8.21 6.84 -9.18
C ILE A 323 -8.35 8.19 -9.85
N ASP A 324 -9.53 8.51 -10.36
CA ASP A 324 -9.89 9.77 -11.02
C ASP A 324 -10.99 10.48 -10.20
N ASN A 325 -10.66 11.48 -9.34
CA ASN A 325 -9.36 11.98 -8.92
C ASN A 325 -9.15 11.77 -7.40
N ALA A 326 -7.88 11.69 -6.94
CA ALA A 326 -7.58 11.55 -5.52
C ALA A 326 -7.83 12.82 -4.69
N ASP A 327 -7.96 13.99 -5.33
CA ASP A 327 -8.17 15.26 -4.62
C ASP A 327 -9.56 15.36 -3.97
N ASP A 328 -10.51 14.54 -4.43
CA ASP A 328 -11.87 14.46 -3.90
C ASP A 328 -12.04 13.33 -2.86
N LEU A 329 -10.98 12.59 -2.57
CA LEU A 329 -10.95 11.64 -1.45
C LEU A 329 -10.69 12.36 -0.12
N SER A 330 -11.11 11.72 0.98
CA SER A 330 -10.77 12.15 2.33
C SER A 330 -9.72 11.22 2.96
N SER A 331 -8.96 11.75 3.93
CA SER A 331 -8.16 10.92 4.82
C SER A 331 -9.04 10.28 5.89
N ALA A 332 -8.65 9.10 6.36
CA ALA A 332 -9.24 8.50 7.54
C ALA A 332 -8.96 9.32 8.83
N ARG A 333 -7.93 10.16 8.82
CA ARG A 333 -7.57 11.07 9.91
C ARG A 333 -8.04 12.48 9.57
N ARG A 334 -9.07 12.97 10.26
CA ARG A 334 -9.51 14.36 10.17
C ARG A 334 -8.56 15.27 10.96
N GLU A 335 -7.64 15.93 10.29
CA GLU A 335 -6.83 17.01 10.85
C GLU A 335 -7.24 18.33 10.19
N GLY A 336 -7.81 19.20 10.97
CA GLY A 336 -8.46 20.52 10.81
C GLY A 336 -8.14 21.46 9.66
N GLU A 337 -7.12 21.24 8.81
CA GLU A 337 -6.82 22.07 7.65
C GLU A 337 -6.87 21.27 6.35
N SER A 338 -7.74 21.69 5.43
CA SER A 338 -7.97 21.07 4.11
C SER A 338 -6.68 20.73 3.31
N TYR A 339 -5.61 21.51 3.48
CA TYR A 339 -4.35 21.34 2.78
C TYR A 339 -3.46 20.22 3.37
N VAL A 340 -3.49 20.04 4.70
CA VAL A 340 -2.80 18.95 5.41
C VAL A 340 -3.49 17.65 5.10
N GLU A 341 -4.81 17.63 5.10
CA GLU A 341 -5.65 16.46 4.79
C GLU A 341 -5.36 15.90 3.40
N LYS A 342 -5.23 16.75 2.37
CA LYS A 342 -4.87 16.30 1.02
C LYS A 342 -3.50 15.62 0.95
N GLY A 343 -2.51 16.10 1.72
CA GLY A 343 -1.20 15.43 1.84
C GLY A 343 -1.28 14.04 2.48
N LEU A 344 -2.19 13.85 3.44
CA LEU A 344 -2.43 12.58 4.10
C LEU A 344 -3.05 11.55 3.16
N VAL A 345 -4.00 11.95 2.30
CA VAL A 345 -4.58 11.06 1.26
C VAL A 345 -3.49 10.39 0.42
N TYR A 346 -2.52 11.17 -0.09
CA TYR A 346 -1.42 10.59 -0.89
C TYR A 346 -0.48 9.69 -0.06
N THR A 347 -0.31 9.95 1.23
CA THR A 347 0.41 9.06 2.14
C THR A 347 -0.34 7.74 2.34
N GLU A 348 -1.66 7.80 2.50
CA GLU A 348 -2.53 6.63 2.64
C GLU A 348 -2.61 5.82 1.33
N LEU A 349 -2.62 6.49 0.15
CA LEU A 349 -2.53 5.82 -1.15
C LEU A 349 -1.19 5.10 -1.34
N LYS A 350 -0.09 5.67 -0.85
CA LYS A 350 1.22 5.00 -0.86
C LYS A 350 1.22 3.76 0.03
N ALA A 351 0.62 3.85 1.22
CA ALA A 351 0.43 2.70 2.10
C ALA A 351 -0.49 1.63 1.46
N LEU A 352 -1.58 2.05 0.80
CA LEU A 352 -2.47 1.15 0.06
C LEU A 352 -1.71 0.42 -1.06
N ALA A 353 -0.91 1.14 -1.86
CA ALA A 353 -0.09 0.55 -2.92
C ALA A 353 0.86 -0.53 -2.38
N HIS A 354 1.49 -0.24 -1.24
CA HIS A 354 2.41 -1.17 -0.57
C HIS A 354 1.69 -2.40 -0.03
N ASP A 355 0.61 -2.22 0.73
CA ASP A 355 -0.09 -3.29 1.45
C ASP A 355 -0.76 -4.30 0.51
N PHE A 356 -1.25 -3.84 -0.66
CA PHE A 356 -1.87 -4.69 -1.67
C PHE A 356 -0.89 -5.15 -2.76
N GLY A 357 0.35 -4.63 -2.78
CA GLY A 357 1.30 -4.92 -3.85
C GLY A 357 0.81 -4.44 -5.22
N VAL A 358 0.14 -3.28 -5.30
CA VAL A 358 -0.48 -2.74 -6.52
C VAL A 358 0.25 -1.51 -7.02
N ALA A 359 0.25 -1.27 -8.33
CA ALA A 359 0.62 0.02 -8.91
C ALA A 359 -0.61 0.96 -8.85
N VAL A 360 -0.43 2.18 -8.37
CA VAL A 360 -1.52 3.17 -8.27
C VAL A 360 -1.24 4.33 -9.23
N TRP A 361 -2.18 4.63 -10.11
CA TRP A 361 -2.20 5.85 -10.90
C TRP A 361 -3.33 6.76 -10.44
N THR A 362 -3.04 8.04 -10.22
CA THR A 362 -4.05 9.05 -9.93
C THR A 362 -3.70 10.37 -10.60
N ASP A 363 -4.63 11.32 -10.57
CA ASP A 363 -4.39 12.66 -11.06
C ASP A 363 -4.58 13.71 -9.96
N THR A 364 -4.10 14.90 -10.23
CA THR A 364 -4.34 16.09 -9.42
C THR A 364 -4.39 17.33 -10.32
N GLN A 365 -5.20 18.29 -9.91
CA GLN A 365 -5.31 19.56 -10.61
C GLN A 365 -4.22 20.54 -10.15
N THR A 366 -3.77 21.37 -11.09
CA THR A 366 -2.83 22.48 -10.82
C THR A 366 -3.56 23.82 -10.86
N ASN A 367 -3.10 24.79 -10.07
CA ASN A 367 -3.72 26.11 -10.01
C ASN A 367 -3.48 26.95 -11.28
N ARG A 368 -4.46 27.78 -11.66
CA ARG A 368 -4.44 28.65 -12.85
C ARG A 368 -3.37 29.75 -12.84
N SER A 369 -2.75 30.06 -11.73
CA SER A 369 -1.74 31.12 -11.62
C SER A 369 -0.48 30.86 -12.43
N ALA A 370 -0.19 29.62 -12.78
CA ALA A 370 0.95 29.21 -13.61
C ALA A 370 0.64 29.27 -15.14
N SER A 371 -0.56 29.66 -15.57
CA SER A 371 -1.01 29.58 -16.98
C SER A 371 -0.52 30.69 -17.91
N LYS A 372 0.27 31.65 -17.43
CA LYS A 372 0.71 32.82 -18.24
C LYS A 372 2.10 32.65 -18.90
N GLY A 373 2.74 31.50 -18.82
CA GLY A 373 4.04 31.28 -19.44
C GLY A 373 4.12 29.92 -20.11
N GLU A 374 4.93 29.82 -21.16
CA GLU A 374 5.26 28.59 -21.92
C GLU A 374 5.96 27.49 -21.06
N HIS A 375 5.97 27.63 -19.74
CA HIS A 375 6.74 26.80 -18.84
C HIS A 375 5.89 25.72 -18.17
N THR A 376 5.99 24.51 -18.70
CA THR A 376 5.59 23.26 -18.07
C THR A 376 6.70 22.80 -17.11
N GLY A 377 6.92 23.51 -16.01
CA GLY A 377 7.99 23.25 -15.06
C GLY A 377 7.51 22.90 -13.65
N LEU A 378 8.46 22.78 -12.75
CA LEU A 378 8.26 22.61 -11.30
C LEU A 378 7.37 23.70 -10.69
N ASP A 379 7.23 24.87 -11.34
CA ASP A 379 6.37 25.98 -10.92
C ASP A 379 4.87 25.62 -10.89
N MET A 380 4.43 24.62 -11.68
CA MET A 380 3.08 24.05 -11.59
C MET A 380 2.88 23.22 -10.33
N ILE A 381 3.96 22.90 -9.63
CA ILE A 381 3.97 22.00 -8.48
C ILE A 381 3.79 22.76 -7.16
N SER A 382 3.91 24.11 -7.12
CA SER A 382 3.97 24.85 -5.85
C SER A 382 2.81 24.56 -4.91
N ASP A 383 1.58 24.51 -5.39
CA ASP A 383 0.40 24.13 -4.59
C ASP A 383 0.19 22.61 -4.52
N SER A 384 0.72 21.84 -5.50
CA SER A 384 0.69 20.38 -5.53
C SER A 384 1.96 19.75 -4.98
N HIS A 385 2.91 20.55 -4.47
CA HIS A 385 4.24 20.09 -4.06
C HIS A 385 4.20 18.99 -3.01
N LYS A 386 3.38 19.11 -1.97
CA LYS A 386 3.27 18.09 -0.93
C LYS A 386 2.71 16.77 -1.46
N LYS A 387 1.77 16.83 -2.42
CA LYS A 387 1.20 15.66 -3.09
C LYS A 387 2.23 14.98 -3.99
N ALA A 388 2.90 15.76 -4.85
CA ALA A 388 3.96 15.27 -5.72
C ALA A 388 5.15 14.71 -4.94
N CYS A 389 5.47 15.26 -3.73
CA CYS A 389 6.52 14.75 -2.86
C CYS A 389 6.27 13.30 -2.41
N LYS A 390 5.03 12.88 -2.24
CA LYS A 390 4.68 11.52 -1.80
C LYS A 390 4.65 10.51 -2.96
N ALA A 391 4.41 10.96 -4.18
CA ALA A 391 4.43 10.11 -5.37
C ALA A 391 5.85 9.62 -5.72
N ASP A 392 5.93 8.45 -6.34
CA ASP A 392 7.18 7.88 -6.87
C ASP A 392 7.47 8.38 -8.28
N VAL A 393 6.40 8.53 -9.07
CA VAL A 393 6.43 9.03 -10.44
C VAL A 393 5.45 10.19 -10.57
N VAL A 394 5.88 11.28 -11.22
CA VAL A 394 5.03 12.44 -11.52
C VAL A 394 5.19 12.80 -12.99
N VAL A 395 4.08 12.79 -13.71
CA VAL A 395 3.98 13.15 -15.13
C VAL A 395 3.11 14.40 -15.27
N ALA A 396 3.62 15.46 -15.86
CA ALA A 396 2.82 16.62 -16.22
C ALA A 396 2.26 16.44 -17.64
N ILE A 397 0.97 16.72 -17.82
CA ILE A 397 0.31 16.77 -19.12
C ILE A 397 -0.07 18.22 -19.43
N SER A 398 0.30 18.70 -20.62
CA SER A 398 0.05 20.07 -21.05
C SER A 398 -0.28 20.14 -22.54
N GLN A 399 -0.97 21.21 -22.92
CA GLN A 399 -1.32 21.56 -24.29
C GLN A 399 -1.40 23.07 -24.43
N THR A 400 -0.92 23.61 -25.54
CA THR A 400 -1.32 24.96 -26.00
C THR A 400 -2.67 24.89 -26.69
N MET A 401 -3.26 26.04 -26.99
CA MET A 401 -4.54 26.07 -27.73
C MET A 401 -4.38 25.53 -29.16
N GLU A 402 -3.25 25.78 -29.81
CA GLU A 402 -2.91 25.22 -31.11
C GLU A 402 -2.78 23.70 -31.04
N GLU A 403 -2.02 23.22 -30.06
CA GLU A 403 -1.83 21.78 -29.85
C GLU A 403 -3.15 21.05 -29.54
N TYR A 404 -4.03 21.70 -28.77
CA TYR A 404 -5.38 21.15 -28.52
C TYR A 404 -6.16 20.96 -29.82
N THR A 405 -6.12 21.97 -30.72
CA THR A 405 -6.78 21.91 -32.03
C THR A 405 -6.18 20.82 -32.92
N ASP A 406 -4.86 20.65 -32.88
CA ASP A 406 -4.13 19.67 -33.67
C ASP A 406 -4.17 18.25 -33.06
N GLY A 407 -4.82 18.08 -31.90
CA GLY A 407 -4.86 16.80 -31.17
C GLY A 407 -3.48 16.36 -30.65
N ILE A 408 -2.69 17.31 -30.19
CA ILE A 408 -1.34 17.08 -29.65
C ILE A 408 -1.35 17.38 -28.16
N CYS A 409 -0.58 16.60 -27.40
CA CYS A 409 -0.25 16.91 -25.99
C CYS A 409 1.23 16.67 -25.72
N ARG A 410 1.73 17.28 -24.64
CA ARG A 410 3.08 17.06 -24.13
C ARG A 410 3.00 16.35 -22.80
N LEU A 411 3.73 15.26 -22.66
CA LEU A 411 3.97 14.56 -21.42
C LEU A 411 5.38 14.86 -20.94
N LYS A 412 5.52 15.43 -19.76
CA LYS A 412 6.82 15.69 -19.13
C LYS A 412 6.96 14.85 -17.87
N LEU A 413 7.98 13.98 -17.84
CA LEU A 413 8.32 13.28 -16.61
C LEU A 413 9.03 14.26 -15.67
N VAL A 414 8.32 14.70 -14.64
CA VAL A 414 8.78 15.71 -13.66
C VAL A 414 9.57 15.06 -12.54
N LYS A 415 9.17 13.84 -12.16
CA LYS A 415 9.80 13.07 -11.09
C LYS A 415 9.77 11.58 -11.39
N CYS A 416 10.89 10.94 -11.18
CA CYS A 416 10.99 9.49 -11.06
C CYS A 416 12.05 9.16 -10.01
N ARG A 417 11.61 8.57 -8.89
CA ARG A 417 12.51 8.28 -7.76
C ARG A 417 13.62 7.31 -8.11
N ARG A 418 13.37 6.38 -9.04
CA ARG A 418 14.29 5.28 -9.35
C ARG A 418 15.36 5.66 -10.35
N THR A 419 14.99 6.35 -11.43
CA THR A 419 15.89 6.55 -12.57
C THR A 419 16.62 7.89 -12.53
N GLY A 420 16.06 8.90 -11.84
CA GLY A 420 16.56 10.27 -11.88
C GLY A 420 16.57 10.86 -13.32
N LYS A 421 15.98 10.16 -14.30
CA LYS A 421 15.85 10.58 -15.68
C LYS A 421 14.51 11.25 -15.91
N GLY A 422 14.45 12.12 -16.89
CA GLY A 422 13.23 12.78 -17.29
C GLY A 422 13.35 13.36 -18.67
N GLY A 423 12.24 13.84 -19.18
CA GLY A 423 12.17 14.43 -20.52
C GLY A 423 10.77 14.83 -20.85
N GLU A 424 10.62 15.52 -21.97
CA GLU A 424 9.34 15.89 -22.54
C GLU A 424 9.09 15.06 -23.80
N ILE A 425 7.89 14.53 -23.92
CA ILE A 425 7.44 13.66 -24.99
C ILE A 425 6.24 14.32 -25.68
N LYS A 426 6.36 14.55 -26.97
CA LYS A 426 5.24 15.00 -27.78
C LYS A 426 4.38 13.81 -28.17
N CYS A 427 3.09 13.86 -27.83
CA CYS A 427 2.12 12.80 -28.08
C CYS A 427 0.95 13.30 -28.93
N SER A 428 0.36 12.42 -29.74
CA SER A 428 -0.97 12.63 -30.29
C SER A 428 -2.02 12.25 -29.25
N MET A 429 -3.05 13.08 -29.09
CA MET A 429 -4.19 12.83 -28.22
C MET A 429 -5.48 12.83 -29.02
N GLN A 430 -6.06 11.66 -29.20
CA GLN A 430 -7.33 11.46 -29.87
C GLN A 430 -8.45 11.35 -28.83
N SER A 431 -8.97 12.48 -28.36
CA SER A 431 -9.97 12.54 -27.27
C SER A 431 -11.23 11.73 -27.58
N ALA A 432 -11.68 11.71 -28.84
CA ALA A 432 -12.85 10.92 -29.28
C ALA A 432 -12.63 9.41 -29.13
N ARG A 433 -11.37 8.92 -29.08
CA ARG A 433 -11.00 7.51 -28.94
C ARG A 433 -10.28 7.21 -27.64
N MET A 434 -10.20 8.17 -26.72
CA MET A 434 -9.48 8.04 -25.46
C MET A 434 -8.05 7.55 -25.62
N LEU A 435 -7.36 7.96 -26.68
CA LEU A 435 -6.05 7.44 -27.07
C LEU A 435 -4.96 8.50 -26.97
N ILE A 436 -3.90 8.20 -26.23
CA ILE A 436 -2.64 8.94 -26.22
C ILE A 436 -1.55 8.03 -26.78
N GLN A 437 -0.81 8.51 -27.79
CA GLN A 437 0.29 7.80 -28.43
C GLN A 437 1.47 8.73 -28.64
N GLU A 438 2.67 8.21 -28.50
CA GLU A 438 3.88 8.94 -28.80
C GLU A 438 3.93 9.36 -30.28
N HIS A 439 4.34 10.59 -30.53
CA HIS A 439 4.48 11.11 -31.87
C HIS A 439 5.87 10.74 -32.40
N ALA A 440 5.97 10.20 -33.63
CA ALA A 440 7.24 9.81 -34.21
C ALA A 440 8.19 11.02 -34.26
N GLY A 441 9.36 10.91 -33.63
CA GLY A 441 10.40 11.96 -33.60
C GLY A 441 10.25 13.01 -32.49
N GLY A 442 9.35 12.80 -31.50
CA GLY A 442 8.95 13.81 -30.53
C GLY A 442 9.65 13.82 -29.16
N VAL A 443 10.87 13.28 -29.00
CA VAL A 443 11.56 13.20 -27.71
C VAL A 443 12.61 14.30 -27.54
N SER A 444 12.51 15.08 -26.45
CA SER A 444 13.55 15.99 -26.00
C SER A 444 14.05 15.57 -24.60
N PRO A 445 15.20 14.92 -24.49
CA PRO A 445 15.71 14.53 -23.16
C PRO A 445 16.20 15.76 -22.41
N VAL A 446 15.64 15.95 -21.21
CA VAL A 446 16.11 16.94 -20.24
C VAL A 446 16.57 16.16 -19.00
N SER A 447 17.83 16.39 -18.54
CA SER A 447 18.27 15.75 -17.30
C SER A 447 17.53 16.34 -16.11
N LEU A 448 17.02 15.52 -15.20
CA LEU A 448 16.34 15.97 -13.97
C LEU A 448 17.25 16.83 -13.08
N ALA A 449 18.57 16.68 -13.20
CA ALA A 449 19.55 17.49 -12.48
C ALA A 449 19.50 18.97 -12.87
N GLN A 450 19.06 19.32 -14.09
CA GLN A 450 18.91 20.72 -14.53
C GLN A 450 17.58 21.35 -14.12
N ALA A 451 16.61 20.57 -13.65
CA ALA A 451 15.32 21.07 -13.22
C ALA A 451 15.27 21.36 -11.70
N ALA A 452 16.35 21.08 -10.96
CA ALA A 452 16.48 21.31 -9.52
C ALA A 452 17.38 22.51 -9.17
N SER A 453 17.97 23.19 -10.16
CA SER A 453 18.64 24.50 -10.04
C SER A 453 17.72 25.63 -10.52
#